data_9ed266478e54dc3f8b0d20ee219c4784
#
_entry.id   9ed266478e54dc3f8b0d20ee219c4784
#
_cell.length_a   1.000
_cell.length_b   1.000
_cell.length_c   1.000
_cell.angle_alpha   90.00
_cell.angle_beta   90.00
_cell.angle_gamma   90.00
#
_symmetry.space_group_name_H-M   'P 1'
#
loop_
_entity.id
_entity.type
_entity.pdbx_description
1 polymer ?
#
loop_
_entity_poly.entity_id
_entity_poly.type
_entity_poly.pdbx_seq_one_letter_code
_entity_poly.pdbx_strand_id
1 'polypeptide(L)'
;KRQEWYDAFDDVLRIEGPERAAQLLSDLAARLTQTGAALPFAVTTPYRNTIPAHEQLPMPGDLFMERRIRSLIRWNALAMVVRANNRPGDLGGHISSFASSATLYDVGFNHFFRAPNEATGDAGDLVYFQGHAAPGIYARSYLEGRLSEQQLDNFRREVNGEGLSSYPHPWLMPDYWQFPTVSMGLGPLQAIHQAHMMKYLQNRDQANVARRKVWAFLGDGECDEPEALGALALAGREKLD
;
A
#
# COMPACT_ATOMS: atom_id res chain seq x y z
N LYS A 1 9.05 -25.75 39.26
CA LYS A 1 8.10 -24.59 39.22
C LYS A 1 7.60 -24.24 37.83
N ARG A 2 8.47 -24.05 36.80
CA ARG A 2 8.00 -23.76 35.44
C ARG A 2 7.30 -24.98 34.83
N GLN A 3 7.87 -26.18 35.02
CA GLN A 3 7.29 -27.42 34.50
C GLN A 3 5.93 -27.72 35.15
N GLU A 4 5.78 -27.49 36.44
CA GLU A 4 4.50 -27.65 37.16
C GLU A 4 3.37 -26.79 36.57
N TRP A 5 3.71 -25.56 36.08
CA TRP A 5 2.75 -24.69 35.38
C TRP A 5 2.35 -25.24 34.01
N TYR A 6 3.30 -25.80 33.26
CA TYR A 6 2.99 -26.43 31.99
C TYR A 6 2.15 -27.68 32.15
N ASP A 7 2.52 -28.52 33.09
CA ASP A 7 1.77 -29.77 33.40
C ASP A 7 0.33 -29.43 33.80
N ALA A 8 0.13 -28.44 34.69
CA ALA A 8 -1.19 -28.00 35.11
C ALA A 8 -2.01 -27.40 33.93
N PHE A 9 -1.38 -26.66 33.04
CA PHE A 9 -2.05 -26.11 31.86
C PHE A 9 -2.43 -27.20 30.85
N ASP A 10 -1.54 -28.17 30.63
CA ASP A 10 -1.78 -29.32 29.76
C ASP A 10 -2.93 -30.20 30.29
N ASP A 11 -3.04 -30.34 31.61
CA ASP A 11 -4.17 -31.02 32.24
C ASP A 11 -5.50 -30.30 32.02
N VAL A 12 -5.53 -28.98 32.15
CA VAL A 12 -6.74 -28.16 31.81
C VAL A 12 -7.09 -28.34 30.34
N LEU A 13 -6.11 -28.24 29.45
CA LEU A 13 -6.33 -28.40 28.02
C LEU A 13 -6.91 -29.77 27.67
N ARG A 14 -6.39 -30.82 28.31
CA ARG A 14 -6.80 -32.23 28.11
C ARG A 14 -8.16 -32.54 28.69
N ILE A 15 -8.48 -32.02 29.90
CA ILE A 15 -9.68 -32.39 30.66
C ILE A 15 -10.84 -31.49 30.36
N GLU A 16 -10.61 -30.17 30.30
CA GLU A 16 -11.65 -29.14 30.15
C GLU A 16 -11.74 -28.57 28.73
N GLY A 17 -10.75 -28.87 27.88
CA GLY A 17 -10.72 -28.47 26.49
C GLY A 17 -10.07 -27.11 26.21
N PRO A 18 -9.88 -26.77 24.90
CA PRO A 18 -9.13 -25.59 24.49
C PRO A 18 -9.83 -24.28 24.84
N GLU A 19 -11.14 -24.23 24.89
CA GLU A 19 -11.88 -23.00 25.23
C GLU A 19 -11.65 -22.58 26.68
N ARG A 20 -11.68 -23.56 27.60
CA ARG A 20 -11.42 -23.31 29.00
C ARG A 20 -9.96 -22.95 29.27
N ALA A 21 -9.02 -23.59 28.56
CA ALA A 21 -7.61 -23.26 28.63
C ALA A 21 -7.34 -21.84 28.16
N ALA A 22 -7.99 -21.40 27.06
CA ALA A 22 -7.89 -20.02 26.54
C ALA A 22 -8.46 -18.98 27.54
N GLN A 23 -9.58 -19.31 28.20
CA GLN A 23 -10.17 -18.42 29.20
C GLN A 23 -9.24 -18.30 30.43
N LEU A 24 -8.64 -19.39 30.91
CA LEU A 24 -7.68 -19.38 32.00
C LEU A 24 -6.46 -18.49 31.67
N LEU A 25 -5.92 -18.59 30.45
CA LEU A 25 -4.82 -17.73 30.00
C LEU A 25 -5.23 -16.24 29.98
N SER A 26 -6.45 -15.94 29.53
CA SER A 26 -6.98 -14.58 29.54
C SER A 26 -7.10 -14.01 30.96
N ASP A 27 -7.61 -14.81 31.91
CA ASP A 27 -7.74 -14.41 33.31
C ASP A 27 -6.38 -14.19 33.97
N LEU A 28 -5.38 -15.00 33.67
CA LEU A 28 -4.01 -14.86 34.17
C LEU A 28 -3.35 -13.59 33.59
N ALA A 29 -3.57 -13.33 32.29
CA ALA A 29 -3.11 -12.11 31.63
C ALA A 29 -3.73 -10.85 32.27
N ALA A 30 -5.03 -10.86 32.54
CA ALA A 30 -5.72 -9.76 33.18
C ALA A 30 -5.18 -9.49 34.60
N ARG A 31 -4.90 -10.53 35.39
CA ARG A 31 -4.28 -10.40 36.71
C ARG A 31 -2.87 -9.81 36.63
N LEU A 32 -2.06 -10.22 35.67
CA LEU A 32 -0.72 -9.68 35.46
C LEU A 32 -0.78 -8.19 35.12
N THR A 33 -1.71 -7.79 34.25
CA THR A 33 -1.92 -6.37 33.88
C THR A 33 -2.32 -5.52 35.10
N GLN A 34 -3.14 -6.05 36.01
CA GLN A 34 -3.52 -5.35 37.25
C GLN A 34 -2.34 -5.05 38.17
N THR A 35 -1.23 -5.78 38.08
CA THR A 35 0.01 -5.51 38.83
C THR A 35 0.89 -4.42 38.17
N GLY A 36 0.47 -3.85 37.03
CA GLY A 36 1.25 -2.89 36.26
C GLY A 36 2.36 -3.53 35.40
N ALA A 37 2.44 -4.85 35.36
CA ALA A 37 3.40 -5.54 34.52
C ALA A 37 2.92 -5.56 33.07
N ALA A 38 3.84 -5.28 32.13
CA ALA A 38 3.57 -5.43 30.72
C ALA A 38 3.42 -6.92 30.35
N LEU A 39 2.36 -7.25 29.64
CA LEU A 39 2.23 -8.58 29.06
C LEU A 39 3.33 -8.78 28.00
N PRO A 40 3.95 -9.98 27.96
CA PRO A 40 4.89 -10.32 26.90
C PRO A 40 4.19 -10.45 25.52
N PHE A 41 2.86 -10.33 25.51
CA PHE A 41 2.03 -10.35 24.31
C PHE A 41 1.56 -8.92 24.03
N ALA A 42 1.95 -8.37 22.89
CA ALA A 42 1.30 -7.18 22.38
C ALA A 42 -0.18 -7.48 22.08
N VAL A 43 -1.02 -6.44 22.10
CA VAL A 43 -2.42 -6.52 21.63
C VAL A 43 -2.50 -7.00 20.18
N THR A 44 -1.40 -6.86 19.44
CA THR A 44 -1.22 -7.39 18.10
C THR A 44 -0.76 -8.85 18.18
N THR A 45 -1.51 -9.74 17.55
CA THR A 45 -1.06 -11.12 17.34
C THR A 45 0.28 -11.12 16.59
N PRO A 46 1.25 -11.98 16.94
CA PRO A 46 2.48 -12.08 16.17
C PRO A 46 2.12 -12.42 14.72
N TYR A 47 2.73 -11.68 13.78
CA TYR A 47 2.56 -11.97 12.36
C TYR A 47 2.96 -13.41 12.08
N ARG A 48 2.04 -14.17 11.51
CA ARG A 48 2.28 -15.52 11.04
C ARG A 48 2.05 -15.57 9.56
N ASN A 49 3.05 -16.00 8.82
CA ASN A 49 2.86 -16.32 7.42
C ASN A 49 1.84 -17.46 7.31
N THR A 50 0.78 -17.24 6.57
CA THR A 50 -0.21 -18.29 6.26
C THR A 50 0.33 -19.28 5.23
N ILE A 51 1.35 -18.86 4.45
CA ILE A 51 2.07 -19.71 3.52
C ILE A 51 3.45 -20.00 4.13
N PRO A 52 3.79 -21.24 4.47
CA PRO A 52 5.10 -21.61 4.95
C PRO A 52 6.19 -21.30 3.92
N ALA A 53 7.40 -21.00 4.36
CA ALA A 53 8.49 -20.62 3.45
C ALA A 53 8.81 -21.68 2.38
N HIS A 54 8.60 -22.96 2.66
CA HIS A 54 8.84 -24.05 1.71
C HIS A 54 7.74 -24.19 0.64
N GLU A 55 6.59 -23.58 0.84
CA GLU A 55 5.48 -23.51 -0.14
C GLU A 55 5.48 -22.19 -0.91
N GLN A 56 6.35 -21.26 -0.56
CA GLN A 56 6.45 -19.98 -1.23
C GLN A 56 6.88 -20.19 -2.69
N LEU A 57 6.09 -19.66 -3.62
CA LEU A 57 6.46 -19.67 -5.02
C LEU A 57 7.74 -18.86 -5.24
N PRO A 58 8.63 -19.31 -6.15
CA PRO A 58 9.81 -18.54 -6.50
C PRO A 58 9.38 -17.21 -7.13
N MET A 59 10.09 -16.15 -6.81
CA MET A 59 9.85 -14.83 -7.41
C MET A 59 10.13 -14.90 -8.92
N PRO A 60 9.18 -14.43 -9.77
CA PRO A 60 9.30 -14.52 -11.24
C PRO A 60 10.21 -13.43 -11.73
N GLY A 61 11.32 -13.22 -11.61
CA GLY A 61 12.17 -12.15 -12.10
C GLY A 61 13.63 -12.32 -11.69
N ASP A 62 14.44 -11.39 -12.12
CA ASP A 62 15.84 -11.29 -11.68
C ASP A 62 15.90 -10.48 -10.39
N LEU A 63 15.95 -11.17 -9.25
CA LEU A 63 16.03 -10.55 -7.92
C LEU A 63 17.21 -9.58 -7.78
N PHE A 64 18.34 -9.85 -8.43
CA PHE A 64 19.51 -8.99 -8.37
C PHE A 64 19.26 -7.69 -9.13
N MET A 65 18.73 -7.80 -10.34
CA MET A 65 18.40 -6.64 -11.17
C MET A 65 17.30 -5.79 -10.52
N GLU A 66 16.24 -6.40 -10.04
CA GLU A 66 15.14 -5.69 -9.38
C GLU A 66 15.60 -4.98 -8.10
N ARG A 67 16.43 -5.62 -7.30
CA ARG A 67 17.04 -4.97 -6.13
C ARG A 67 17.86 -3.74 -6.53
N ARG A 68 18.60 -3.82 -7.62
CA ARG A 68 19.40 -2.71 -8.14
C ARG A 68 18.51 -1.57 -8.62
N ILE A 69 17.48 -1.85 -9.41
CA ILE A 69 16.50 -0.87 -9.89
C ILE A 69 15.81 -0.17 -8.71
N ARG A 70 15.30 -0.94 -7.75
CA ARG A 70 14.65 -0.40 -6.55
C ARG A 70 15.59 0.50 -5.75
N SER A 71 16.86 0.13 -5.64
CA SER A 71 17.86 0.96 -4.95
C SER A 71 18.09 2.29 -5.67
N LEU A 72 18.12 2.30 -7.00
CA LEU A 72 18.23 3.51 -7.81
C LEU A 72 16.98 4.40 -7.68
N ILE A 73 15.78 3.80 -7.71
CA ILE A 73 14.54 4.54 -7.50
C ILE A 73 14.54 5.21 -6.12
N ARG A 74 14.87 4.47 -5.07
CA ARG A 74 14.93 5.00 -3.69
C ARG A 74 15.95 6.13 -3.58
N TRP A 75 17.12 5.98 -4.18
CA TRP A 75 18.14 7.02 -4.20
C TRP A 75 17.65 8.28 -4.90
N ASN A 76 17.10 8.18 -6.10
CA ASN A 76 16.60 9.34 -6.85
C ASN A 76 15.44 10.04 -6.13
N ALA A 77 14.53 9.29 -5.53
CA ALA A 77 13.44 9.85 -4.73
C ALA A 77 13.99 10.65 -3.53
N LEU A 78 14.96 10.09 -2.81
CA LEU A 78 15.62 10.79 -1.69
C LEU A 78 16.37 12.03 -2.17
N ALA A 79 17.16 11.91 -3.24
CA ALA A 79 17.92 13.03 -3.79
C ALA A 79 17.01 14.19 -4.21
N MET A 80 15.89 13.89 -4.86
CA MET A 80 14.89 14.89 -5.26
C MET A 80 14.32 15.63 -4.04
N VAL A 81 13.94 14.92 -2.99
CA VAL A 81 13.39 15.53 -1.76
C VAL A 81 14.45 16.35 -1.02
N VAL A 82 15.68 15.84 -0.90
CA VAL A 82 16.78 16.57 -0.24
C VAL A 82 17.15 17.83 -1.02
N ARG A 83 17.23 17.75 -2.36
CA ARG A 83 17.47 18.95 -3.19
C ARG A 83 16.36 19.99 -3.02
N ALA A 84 15.09 19.57 -2.97
CA ALA A 84 13.98 20.46 -2.74
C ALA A 84 14.05 21.14 -1.36
N ASN A 85 14.41 20.39 -0.31
CA ASN A 85 14.58 20.91 1.05
C ASN A 85 15.73 21.93 1.18
N ASN A 86 16.80 21.74 0.41
CA ASN A 86 17.98 22.62 0.46
C ASN A 86 17.82 23.91 -0.36
N ARG A 87 16.72 24.07 -1.09
CA ARG A 87 16.44 25.30 -1.85
C ARG A 87 15.69 26.33 -1.00
N PRO A 88 15.90 27.64 -1.23
CA PRO A 88 15.12 28.67 -0.56
C PRO A 88 13.61 28.49 -0.80
N GLY A 89 12.81 28.71 0.24
CA GLY A 89 11.35 28.63 0.17
C GLY A 89 10.73 27.42 0.87
N ASP A 90 11.52 26.56 1.49
CA ASP A 90 11.11 25.50 2.41
C ASP A 90 10.00 24.57 1.84
N LEU A 91 10.12 24.26 0.54
CA LEU A 91 9.13 23.46 -0.19
C LEU A 91 9.43 21.96 -0.18
N GLY A 92 10.22 21.48 0.78
CA GLY A 92 10.60 20.08 0.87
C GLY A 92 9.44 19.10 0.83
N GLY A 93 9.72 17.81 0.70
CA GLY A 93 8.72 16.77 0.57
C GLY A 93 8.89 15.67 1.62
N HIS A 94 7.95 14.75 1.62
CA HIS A 94 7.99 13.54 2.43
C HIS A 94 8.67 12.41 1.67
N ILE A 95 9.45 11.59 2.37
CA ILE A 95 10.08 10.41 1.80
C ILE A 95 9.70 9.11 2.54
N SER A 96 9.26 9.22 3.79
CA SER A 96 8.98 8.06 4.65
C SER A 96 7.90 7.14 4.08
N SER A 97 6.80 7.70 3.58
CA SER A 97 5.72 6.93 2.97
C SER A 97 6.18 6.11 1.78
N PHE A 98 6.97 6.73 0.89
CA PHE A 98 7.56 5.98 -0.21
C PHE A 98 8.61 4.97 0.28
N ALA A 99 9.43 5.32 1.26
CA ALA A 99 10.46 4.42 1.78
C ALA A 99 9.87 3.12 2.32
N SER A 100 8.72 3.17 3.00
CA SER A 100 8.02 1.99 3.51
C SER A 100 7.32 1.18 2.41
N SER A 101 6.78 1.85 1.38
CA SER A 101 6.01 1.21 0.29
C SER A 101 6.83 0.90 -0.98
N ALA A 102 8.13 1.25 -1.01
CA ALA A 102 8.96 1.13 -2.21
C ALA A 102 8.97 -0.28 -2.83
N THR A 103 9.00 -1.31 -2.01
CA THR A 103 8.98 -2.71 -2.49
C THR A 103 7.62 -3.08 -3.07
N LEU A 104 6.52 -2.59 -2.48
CA LEU A 104 5.17 -2.83 -3.01
C LEU A 104 5.00 -2.23 -4.40
N TYR A 105 5.43 -0.98 -4.59
CA TYR A 105 5.39 -0.34 -5.90
C TYR A 105 6.28 -1.03 -6.92
N ASP A 106 7.51 -1.39 -6.54
CA ASP A 106 8.43 -2.07 -7.42
C ASP A 106 7.86 -3.40 -7.92
N VAL A 107 7.35 -4.22 -7.01
CA VAL A 107 6.70 -5.49 -7.35
C VAL A 107 5.42 -5.25 -8.17
N GLY A 108 4.62 -4.25 -7.81
CA GLY A 108 3.42 -3.86 -8.55
C GLY A 108 3.72 -3.55 -10.02
N PHE A 109 4.68 -2.68 -10.26
CA PHE A 109 5.09 -2.29 -11.62
C PHE A 109 5.75 -3.42 -12.41
N ASN A 110 6.54 -4.26 -11.75
CA ASN A 110 7.30 -5.28 -12.46
C ASN A 110 6.47 -6.54 -12.77
N HIS A 111 5.46 -6.86 -11.93
CA HIS A 111 4.81 -8.18 -12.00
C HIS A 111 3.28 -8.16 -12.00
N PHE A 112 2.65 -7.06 -11.58
CA PHE A 112 1.20 -7.05 -11.38
C PHE A 112 0.43 -6.06 -12.26
N PHE A 113 0.89 -4.81 -12.35
CA PHE A 113 0.15 -3.78 -13.09
C PHE A 113 0.26 -4.05 -14.58
N ARG A 114 -0.88 -4.07 -15.25
CA ARG A 114 -0.96 -4.29 -16.69
C ARG A 114 -1.13 -2.96 -17.42
N ALA A 115 -0.25 -2.71 -18.37
CA ALA A 115 -0.39 -1.59 -19.28
C ALA A 115 -1.51 -1.85 -20.31
N PRO A 116 -2.08 -0.78 -20.91
CA PRO A 116 -2.94 -0.92 -22.07
C PRO A 116 -2.27 -1.71 -23.19
N ASN A 117 -3.03 -2.55 -23.89
CA ASN A 117 -2.56 -3.32 -25.03
C ASN A 117 -3.56 -3.18 -26.19
N GLU A 118 -3.19 -2.39 -27.17
CA GLU A 118 -4.03 -2.12 -28.33
C GLU A 118 -4.34 -3.37 -29.15
N ALA A 119 -3.39 -4.31 -29.26
CA ALA A 119 -3.57 -5.54 -30.03
C ALA A 119 -4.65 -6.46 -29.45
N THR A 120 -4.87 -6.42 -28.15
CA THR A 120 -5.89 -7.22 -27.46
C THR A 120 -7.13 -6.41 -27.08
N GLY A 121 -7.10 -5.07 -27.25
CA GLY A 121 -8.13 -4.17 -26.76
C GLY A 121 -8.18 -4.07 -25.23
N ASP A 122 -7.14 -4.53 -24.51
CA ASP A 122 -7.06 -4.45 -23.06
C ASP A 122 -6.74 -3.00 -22.66
N ALA A 123 -7.62 -2.40 -21.86
CA ALA A 123 -7.46 -1.00 -21.40
C ALA A 123 -6.39 -0.84 -20.30
N GLY A 124 -5.77 -1.93 -19.84
CA GLY A 124 -4.83 -1.91 -18.72
C GLY A 124 -5.47 -1.66 -17.37
N ASP A 125 -4.68 -1.72 -16.32
CA ASP A 125 -5.14 -1.51 -14.96
C ASP A 125 -5.18 -0.04 -14.58
N LEU A 126 -5.93 0.30 -13.53
CA LEU A 126 -5.95 1.61 -12.92
C LEU A 126 -5.23 1.55 -11.57
N VAL A 127 -4.40 2.55 -11.27
CA VAL A 127 -3.62 2.56 -10.03
C VAL A 127 -3.83 3.89 -9.30
N TYR A 128 -4.37 3.81 -8.09
CA TYR A 128 -4.49 4.91 -7.16
C TYR A 128 -3.26 4.89 -6.24
N PHE A 129 -2.26 5.67 -6.59
CA PHE A 129 -1.03 5.80 -5.81
C PHE A 129 -1.30 6.58 -4.53
N GLN A 130 -0.77 6.13 -3.41
CA GLN A 130 -0.84 6.91 -2.17
C GLN A 130 -0.10 8.25 -2.36
N GLY A 131 -0.77 9.35 -2.03
CA GLY A 131 -0.31 10.69 -2.39
C GLY A 131 1.10 11.03 -1.93
N HIS A 132 1.47 10.65 -0.71
CA HIS A 132 2.79 10.90 -0.15
C HIS A 132 3.90 10.03 -0.75
N ALA A 133 3.55 9.00 -1.53
CA ALA A 133 4.52 8.16 -2.23
C ALA A 133 4.91 8.72 -3.62
N ALA A 134 4.34 9.82 -4.05
CA ALA A 134 4.62 10.46 -5.36
C ALA A 134 6.12 10.61 -5.68
N PRO A 135 7.03 10.95 -4.74
CA PRO A 135 8.47 11.03 -5.04
C PRO A 135 9.04 9.76 -5.65
N GLY A 136 8.60 8.60 -5.20
CA GLY A 136 9.06 7.32 -5.75
C GLY A 136 8.54 7.05 -7.15
N ILE A 137 7.31 7.46 -7.44
CA ILE A 137 6.71 7.31 -8.77
C ILE A 137 7.43 8.22 -9.78
N TYR A 138 7.73 9.47 -9.41
CA TYR A 138 8.54 10.38 -10.22
C TYR A 138 9.96 9.83 -10.47
N ALA A 139 10.61 9.32 -9.42
CA ALA A 139 11.94 8.73 -9.53
C ALA A 139 11.97 7.52 -10.48
N ARG A 140 10.94 6.68 -10.43
CA ARG A 140 10.79 5.57 -11.38
C ARG A 140 10.60 6.08 -12.81
N SER A 141 9.69 7.02 -13.01
CA SER A 141 9.43 7.61 -14.34
C SER A 141 10.65 8.31 -14.93
N TYR A 142 11.50 8.89 -14.10
CA TYR A 142 12.79 9.42 -14.52
C TYR A 142 13.71 8.31 -15.05
N LEU A 143 13.84 7.20 -14.35
CA LEU A 143 14.64 6.05 -14.82
C LEU A 143 14.07 5.41 -16.08
N GLU A 144 12.77 5.51 -16.31
CA GLU A 144 12.10 5.07 -17.54
C GLU A 144 12.22 6.09 -18.68
N GLY A 145 12.88 7.24 -18.46
CA GLY A 145 13.05 8.29 -19.48
C GLY A 145 11.80 9.12 -19.75
N ARG A 146 10.77 9.04 -18.91
CA ARG A 146 9.50 9.77 -19.04
C ARG A 146 9.57 11.17 -18.42
N LEU A 147 10.47 11.40 -17.49
CA LEU A 147 10.71 12.68 -16.83
C LEU A 147 12.18 13.06 -16.97
N SER A 148 12.45 14.35 -17.07
CA SER A 148 13.81 14.91 -17.11
C SER A 148 14.36 15.22 -15.72
N GLU A 149 15.67 15.37 -15.60
CA GLU A 149 16.32 15.84 -14.38
C GLU A 149 15.81 17.23 -13.96
N GLN A 150 15.60 18.12 -14.91
CA GLN A 150 15.06 19.46 -14.65
C GLN A 150 13.67 19.41 -14.02
N GLN A 151 12.81 18.49 -14.47
CA GLN A 151 11.49 18.30 -13.85
C GLN A 151 11.62 17.80 -12.41
N LEU A 152 12.51 16.84 -12.15
CA LEU A 152 12.78 16.36 -10.78
C LEU A 152 13.33 17.49 -9.90
N ASP A 153 14.21 18.31 -10.42
CA ASP A 153 14.74 19.48 -9.71
C ASP A 153 13.66 20.50 -9.36
N ASN A 154 12.60 20.57 -10.17
CA ASN A 154 11.44 21.43 -9.92
C ASN A 154 10.31 20.69 -9.18
N PHE A 155 10.64 19.67 -8.38
CA PHE A 155 9.68 19.02 -7.52
C PHE A 155 8.98 20.02 -6.58
N ARG A 156 7.64 19.96 -6.53
CA ARG A 156 6.75 20.87 -5.79
C ARG A 156 6.78 22.33 -6.28
N ARG A 157 7.16 22.55 -7.53
CA ARG A 157 7.22 23.88 -8.17
C ARG A 157 6.39 23.95 -9.44
N GLU A 158 5.26 23.26 -9.42
CA GLU A 158 4.33 23.14 -10.54
C GLU A 158 3.61 24.44 -10.94
N VAL A 159 3.64 25.47 -10.10
CA VAL A 159 2.89 26.72 -10.28
C VAL A 159 3.17 27.39 -11.62
N ASN A 160 4.36 27.21 -12.17
CA ASN A 160 4.74 27.76 -13.47
C ASN A 160 4.58 26.74 -14.62
N GLY A 161 3.99 25.58 -14.38
CA GLY A 161 3.80 24.53 -15.38
C GLY A 161 5.05 23.74 -15.77
N GLU A 162 6.20 24.00 -15.15
CA GLU A 162 7.49 23.37 -15.48
C GLU A 162 7.98 22.37 -14.43
N GLY A 163 7.21 22.16 -13.35
CA GLY A 163 7.60 21.33 -12.23
C GLY A 163 6.71 20.13 -12.03
N LEU A 164 7.07 19.32 -11.06
CA LEU A 164 6.28 18.17 -10.62
C LEU A 164 5.36 18.57 -9.48
N SER A 165 4.12 18.15 -9.53
CA SER A 165 3.15 18.41 -8.47
C SER A 165 3.57 17.72 -7.17
N SER A 166 3.21 18.35 -6.04
CA SER A 166 3.49 17.80 -4.70
C SER A 166 2.88 16.42 -4.50
N TYR A 167 1.70 16.23 -5.08
CA TYR A 167 0.89 15.02 -4.98
C TYR A 167 0.22 14.71 -6.32
N PRO A 168 -0.25 13.48 -6.54
CA PRO A 168 -1.01 13.13 -7.73
C PRO A 168 -2.21 14.04 -7.93
N HIS A 169 -2.23 14.78 -9.03
CA HIS A 169 -3.32 15.68 -9.37
C HIS A 169 -3.43 15.88 -10.90
N PRO A 170 -4.51 15.39 -11.53
CA PRO A 170 -4.68 15.47 -12.98
C PRO A 170 -4.71 16.90 -13.54
N TRP A 171 -5.19 17.89 -12.79
CA TRP A 171 -5.21 19.27 -13.25
C TRP A 171 -3.83 19.92 -13.31
N LEU A 172 -2.93 19.48 -12.42
CA LEU A 172 -1.55 19.99 -12.39
C LEU A 172 -0.64 19.28 -13.38
N MET A 173 -0.92 18.00 -13.63
CA MET A 173 -0.17 17.16 -14.56
C MET A 173 -1.13 16.23 -15.33
N PRO A 174 -1.90 16.78 -16.31
CA PRO A 174 -3.00 16.07 -16.99
C PRO A 174 -2.51 14.87 -17.82
N ASP A 175 -1.31 14.94 -18.38
CA ASP A 175 -0.73 13.87 -19.19
C ASP A 175 0.02 12.82 -18.37
N TYR A 176 0.03 12.97 -17.04
CA TYR A 176 0.79 12.11 -16.15
C TYR A 176 -0.08 11.41 -15.09
N TRP A 177 -0.89 12.16 -14.34
CA TRP A 177 -1.75 11.62 -13.29
C TRP A 177 -3.17 11.40 -13.79
N GLN A 178 -3.71 10.20 -13.54
CA GLN A 178 -5.11 9.89 -13.88
C GLN A 178 -6.06 10.27 -12.73
N PHE A 179 -5.61 10.17 -11.48
CA PHE A 179 -6.46 10.33 -10.30
C PHE A 179 -5.84 11.29 -9.29
N PRO A 180 -6.68 12.14 -8.62
CA PRO A 180 -6.24 12.92 -7.48
C PRO A 180 -6.26 12.02 -6.24
N THR A 181 -5.11 11.86 -5.58
CA THR A 181 -4.97 11.05 -4.36
C THR A 181 -4.37 11.84 -3.20
N VAL A 182 -4.58 13.15 -3.21
CA VAL A 182 -4.05 14.10 -2.23
C VAL A 182 -4.78 13.99 -0.90
N SER A 183 -6.10 13.85 -0.93
CA SER A 183 -6.93 13.86 0.26
C SER A 183 -6.98 12.47 0.86
N MET A 184 -6.49 12.35 2.09
CA MET A 184 -6.48 11.07 2.81
C MET A 184 -7.90 10.54 2.99
N GLY A 185 -8.09 9.24 2.76
CA GLY A 185 -9.38 8.57 2.77
C GLY A 185 -10.18 8.66 1.47
N LEU A 186 -10.01 9.70 0.66
CA LEU A 186 -10.70 9.83 -0.62
C LEU A 186 -10.11 8.97 -1.73
N GLY A 187 -8.81 8.71 -1.73
CA GLY A 187 -8.18 7.82 -2.71
C GLY A 187 -8.78 6.41 -2.72
N PRO A 188 -8.83 5.71 -1.59
CA PRO A 188 -9.51 4.42 -1.45
C PRO A 188 -10.97 4.46 -1.85
N LEU A 189 -11.70 5.47 -1.38
CA LEU A 189 -13.12 5.65 -1.68
C LEU A 189 -13.36 5.77 -3.19
N GLN A 190 -12.58 6.62 -3.86
CA GLN A 190 -12.65 6.80 -5.31
C GLN A 190 -12.31 5.52 -6.08
N ALA A 191 -11.28 4.79 -5.63
CA ALA A 191 -10.89 3.52 -6.25
C ALA A 191 -12.02 2.48 -6.21
N ILE A 192 -12.67 2.36 -5.06
CA ILE A 192 -13.79 1.45 -4.86
C ILE A 192 -14.99 1.84 -5.74
N HIS A 193 -15.34 3.12 -5.79
CA HIS A 193 -16.41 3.60 -6.65
C HIS A 193 -16.06 3.48 -8.13
N GLN A 194 -14.78 3.65 -8.51
CA GLN A 194 -14.31 3.38 -9.86
C GLN A 194 -14.52 1.91 -10.25
N ALA A 195 -14.11 0.98 -9.40
CA ALA A 195 -14.32 -0.44 -9.61
C ALA A 195 -15.81 -0.79 -9.70
N HIS A 196 -16.64 -0.20 -8.82
CA HIS A 196 -18.09 -0.39 -8.83
C HIS A 196 -18.72 0.12 -10.13
N MET A 197 -18.34 1.31 -10.60
CA MET A 197 -18.83 1.86 -11.87
C MET A 197 -18.38 1.00 -13.05
N MET A 198 -17.16 0.52 -13.06
CA MET A 198 -16.67 -0.39 -14.10
C MET A 198 -17.52 -1.66 -14.16
N LYS A 199 -17.79 -2.29 -13.01
CA LYS A 199 -18.68 -3.46 -12.92
C LYS A 199 -20.08 -3.16 -13.42
N TYR A 200 -20.63 -1.99 -13.08
CA TYR A 200 -21.93 -1.55 -13.59
C TYR A 200 -21.93 -1.43 -15.11
N LEU A 201 -20.94 -0.76 -15.69
CA LEU A 201 -20.83 -0.60 -17.15
C LEU A 201 -20.64 -1.95 -17.86
N GLN A 202 -19.83 -2.85 -17.29
CA GLN A 202 -19.64 -4.21 -17.78
C GLN A 202 -20.97 -4.99 -17.80
N ASN A 203 -21.74 -4.94 -16.71
CA ASN A 203 -23.01 -5.63 -16.58
C ASN A 203 -24.11 -5.07 -17.51
N ARG A 204 -23.90 -3.85 -18.03
CA ARG A 204 -24.79 -3.17 -18.99
C ARG A 204 -24.31 -3.32 -20.43
N ASP A 205 -23.25 -4.08 -20.68
CA ASP A 205 -22.61 -4.22 -21.99
C ASP A 205 -22.19 -2.87 -22.62
N GLN A 206 -21.92 -1.86 -21.76
CA GLN A 206 -21.50 -0.52 -22.20
C GLN A 206 -19.98 -0.36 -22.28
N ALA A 207 -19.22 -1.21 -21.61
CA ALA A 207 -17.77 -1.23 -21.67
C ALA A 207 -17.24 -2.64 -21.40
N ASN A 208 -16.18 -3.01 -22.12
CA ASN A 208 -15.48 -4.26 -21.87
C ASN A 208 -14.30 -4.01 -20.91
N VAL A 209 -14.57 -4.13 -19.63
CA VAL A 209 -13.60 -3.87 -18.55
C VAL A 209 -13.43 -5.06 -17.59
N ALA A 210 -13.93 -6.24 -17.97
CA ALA A 210 -13.93 -7.44 -17.13
C ALA A 210 -12.52 -7.88 -16.67
N ARG A 211 -11.48 -7.54 -17.40
CA ARG A 211 -10.08 -7.87 -17.06
C ARG A 211 -9.33 -6.73 -16.37
N ARG A 212 -9.92 -5.54 -16.31
CA ARG A 212 -9.30 -4.36 -15.77
C ARG A 212 -9.40 -4.34 -14.26
N LYS A 213 -8.27 -4.25 -13.58
CA LYS A 213 -8.21 -4.14 -12.11
C LYS A 213 -8.04 -2.70 -11.67
N VAL A 214 -8.50 -2.42 -10.46
CA VAL A 214 -8.29 -1.14 -9.78
C VAL A 214 -7.42 -1.39 -8.55
N TRP A 215 -6.18 -0.93 -8.60
CA TRP A 215 -5.22 -1.04 -7.52
C TRP A 215 -5.26 0.23 -6.66
N ALA A 216 -5.32 0.09 -5.35
CA ALA A 216 -5.27 1.22 -4.43
C ALA A 216 -4.21 1.00 -3.35
N PHE A 217 -3.40 2.02 -3.10
CA PHE A 217 -2.39 2.03 -2.06
C PHE A 217 -2.84 3.00 -0.96
N LEU A 218 -3.06 2.45 0.23
CA LEU A 218 -3.61 3.17 1.36
C LEU A 218 -2.53 3.36 2.43
N GLY A 219 -2.53 4.53 3.07
CA GLY A 219 -1.89 4.71 4.36
C GLY A 219 -2.80 4.22 5.49
N ASP A 220 -2.23 3.93 6.64
CA ASP A 220 -2.94 3.52 7.85
C ASP A 220 -3.95 4.58 8.29
N GLY A 221 -3.56 5.86 8.31
CA GLY A 221 -4.44 6.96 8.65
C GLY A 221 -5.62 7.17 7.68
N GLU A 222 -5.51 6.71 6.43
CA GLU A 222 -6.63 6.73 5.48
C GLU A 222 -7.72 5.73 5.86
N CYS A 223 -7.38 4.68 6.60
CA CYS A 223 -8.32 3.68 7.08
C CYS A 223 -9.08 4.12 8.33
N ASP A 224 -8.68 5.21 8.98
CA ASP A 224 -9.41 5.77 10.13
C ASP A 224 -10.63 6.59 9.69
N GLU A 225 -10.72 6.96 8.41
CA GLU A 225 -11.87 7.67 7.87
C GLU A 225 -13.08 6.72 7.75
N PRO A 226 -14.23 7.07 8.37
CA PRO A 226 -15.43 6.20 8.37
C PRO A 226 -15.91 5.83 6.98
N GLU A 227 -15.80 6.74 6.02
CA GLU A 227 -16.20 6.55 4.63
C GLU A 227 -15.31 5.52 3.94
N ALA A 228 -14.01 5.52 4.23
CA ALA A 228 -13.07 4.53 3.68
C ALA A 228 -13.41 3.12 4.17
N LEU A 229 -13.68 2.95 5.47
CA LEU A 229 -14.09 1.67 6.04
C LEU A 229 -15.44 1.20 5.48
N GLY A 230 -16.40 2.11 5.35
CA GLY A 230 -17.70 1.82 4.74
C GLY A 230 -17.57 1.38 3.28
N ALA A 231 -16.70 2.01 2.52
CA ALA A 231 -16.44 1.67 1.13
C ALA A 231 -15.73 0.30 0.99
N LEU A 232 -14.83 -0.07 1.91
CA LEU A 232 -14.24 -1.41 1.94
C LEU A 232 -15.30 -2.50 2.13
N ALA A 233 -16.28 -2.26 3.01
CA ALA A 233 -17.41 -3.17 3.19
C ALA A 233 -18.26 -3.30 1.92
N LEU A 234 -18.47 -2.20 1.19
CA LEU A 234 -19.12 -2.21 -0.13
C LEU A 234 -18.32 -3.05 -1.13
N ALA A 235 -17.02 -2.84 -1.22
CA ALA A 235 -16.15 -3.59 -2.14
C ALA A 235 -16.26 -5.10 -1.91
N GLY A 236 -16.22 -5.54 -0.65
CA GLY A 236 -16.37 -6.94 -0.27
C GLY A 236 -17.73 -7.52 -0.62
N ARG A 237 -18.82 -6.79 -0.32
CA ARG A 237 -20.20 -7.21 -0.63
C ARG A 237 -20.42 -7.34 -2.14
N GLU A 238 -19.95 -6.38 -2.91
CA GLU A 238 -20.12 -6.34 -4.36
C GLU A 238 -19.09 -7.19 -5.09
N LYS A 239 -18.11 -7.77 -4.40
CA LYS A 239 -17.01 -8.55 -5.00
C LYS A 239 -16.36 -7.77 -6.15
N LEU A 240 -15.87 -6.58 -5.83
CA LEU A 240 -15.15 -5.72 -6.77
C LEU A 240 -13.71 -6.22 -6.97
N ASP A 241 -13.13 -5.92 -8.15
CA ASP A 241 -11.79 -6.39 -8.52
C ASP A 241 -10.88 -5.23 -8.94
#